data_3f6793f0b94e293a3a4c8da5ed8cab79
#
_entry.id   3f6793f0b94e293a3a4c8da5ed8cab79
#
_cell.length_a   1.000
_cell.length_b   1.000
_cell.length_c   1.000
_cell.angle_alpha   90.00
_cell.angle_beta   90.00
_cell.angle_gamma   90.00
#
_symmetry.space_group_name_H-M   'P 1'
#
loop_
_entity.id
_entity.type
_entity.pdbx_description
1 polymer ?
#
loop_
_entity_poly.entity_id
_entity_poly.type
_entity_poly.pdbx_seq_one_letter_code
_entity_poly.pdbx_strand_id
1 'polypeptide(L)'
;RLTEEVDGEVRYEYRMDGFLFGDTRYCNAVSYYPMQLSSRNEVIRLTQPAGCPDRFFTTMKNRALLTTPAGRRQEVRITAEDDCGNRSVLAFTVEGKADERSFHAPACDSLPVVRHDRDFHREGDGVRIEIPAGTLYESCFYTQRPHDEPQPKDSTLLFLSRGVEILDVRLPMHRYATLWIDATQVPPELRRYAVLASLSPKGKLRYEGGKWSDGRIRLRTRSLGTF
;
A
#
# COMPACT_ATOMS: atom_id res chain seq x y z
N ARG A 1 12.27 -1.41 20.40
CA ARG A 1 12.37 0.05 20.29
C ARG A 1 13.26 0.43 19.12
N LEU A 2 12.85 1.43 18.33
CA LEU A 2 13.65 1.98 17.23
C LEU A 2 13.68 3.49 17.39
N THR A 3 14.88 4.07 17.36
CA THR A 3 15.08 5.51 17.57
C THR A 3 15.95 6.07 16.45
N GLU A 4 15.58 7.25 15.93
CA GLU A 4 16.39 8.05 15.05
C GLU A 4 16.71 9.39 15.71
N GLU A 5 18.00 9.73 15.75
CA GLU A 5 18.53 11.00 16.24
C GLU A 5 19.19 11.73 15.07
N VAL A 6 18.98 13.03 15.00
CA VAL A 6 19.64 13.91 14.03
C VAL A 6 20.30 15.05 14.81
N ASP A 7 21.61 15.19 14.69
CA ASP A 7 22.43 16.17 15.44
C ASP A 7 22.19 16.07 16.97
N GLY A 8 22.01 14.84 17.49
CA GLY A 8 21.78 14.56 18.91
C GLY A 8 20.32 14.78 19.36
N GLU A 9 19.42 15.18 18.47
CA GLU A 9 18.00 15.36 18.77
C GLU A 9 17.18 14.18 18.29
N VAL A 10 16.40 13.55 19.19
CA VAL A 10 15.48 12.46 18.81
C VAL A 10 14.38 13.00 17.94
N ARG A 11 14.31 12.48 16.69
CA ARG A 11 13.31 12.84 15.69
C ARG A 11 12.20 11.83 15.55
N TYR A 12 12.54 10.57 15.74
CA TYR A 12 11.64 9.45 15.61
C TYR A 12 11.90 8.46 16.74
N GLU A 13 10.86 8.04 17.40
CA GLU A 13 10.89 6.92 18.33
C GLU A 13 9.65 6.08 18.14
N TYR A 14 9.87 4.84 17.73
CA TYR A 14 8.85 3.82 17.57
C TYR A 14 9.04 2.74 18.62
N ARG A 15 7.97 2.44 19.33
CA ARG A 15 7.95 1.41 20.35
C ARG A 15 6.67 0.59 20.23
N MET A 16 6.83 -0.73 20.21
CA MET A 16 5.70 -1.64 20.17
C MET A 16 5.74 -2.55 21.38
N ASP A 17 5.25 -2.05 22.51
CA ASP A 17 5.13 -2.83 23.75
C ASP A 17 3.88 -3.71 23.77
N GLY A 18 2.96 -3.47 22.87
CA GLY A 18 1.73 -4.18 22.66
C GLY A 18 0.79 -3.41 21.76
N PHE A 19 -0.19 -4.09 21.19
CA PHE A 19 -1.22 -3.48 20.36
C PHE A 19 -2.55 -4.22 20.50
N LEU A 20 -3.65 -3.50 20.31
CA LEU A 20 -4.97 -4.09 20.25
C LEU A 20 -5.14 -4.84 18.93
N PHE A 21 -5.97 -5.87 18.93
CA PHE A 21 -6.26 -6.63 17.71
C PHE A 21 -6.71 -5.75 16.53
N GLY A 22 -7.47 -4.67 16.80
CA GLY A 22 -7.85 -3.67 15.80
C GLY A 22 -6.67 -2.89 15.19
N ASP A 23 -5.52 -2.86 15.87
CA ASP A 23 -4.34 -2.10 15.44
C ASP A 23 -3.37 -2.92 14.58
N THR A 24 -3.55 -4.24 14.50
CA THR A 24 -2.66 -5.16 13.77
C THR A 24 -2.35 -4.69 12.34
N ARG A 25 -3.31 -4.04 11.69
CA ARG A 25 -3.12 -3.57 10.31
C ARG A 25 -2.20 -2.37 10.19
N TYR A 26 -2.04 -1.58 11.25
CA TYR A 26 -1.09 -0.46 11.24
C TYR A 26 0.36 -0.94 11.20
N CYS A 27 0.64 -2.19 11.61
CA CYS A 27 1.96 -2.80 11.43
C CYS A 27 2.37 -2.81 9.95
N ASN A 28 1.41 -3.02 9.03
CA ASN A 28 1.66 -2.97 7.59
C ASN A 28 1.98 -1.55 7.07
N ALA A 29 1.58 -0.51 7.81
CA ALA A 29 1.93 0.86 7.47
C ALA A 29 3.33 1.24 7.96
N VAL A 30 3.73 0.74 9.12
CA VAL A 30 5.05 0.97 9.72
C VAL A 30 6.11 0.13 9.01
N SER A 31 5.81 -1.10 8.68
CA SER A 31 6.69 -1.94 7.87
C SER A 31 6.69 -1.50 6.41
N TYR A 32 7.81 -1.69 5.71
CA TYR A 32 7.86 -1.49 4.26
C TYR A 32 7.19 -2.67 3.55
N TYR A 33 5.88 -2.58 3.40
CA TYR A 33 5.00 -3.65 2.92
C TYR A 33 5.46 -4.33 1.62
N PRO A 34 6.01 -3.63 0.60
CA PRO A 34 6.55 -4.28 -0.59
C PRO A 34 7.63 -5.33 -0.29
N MET A 35 8.47 -5.09 0.71
CA MET A 35 9.49 -6.06 1.13
C MET A 35 8.88 -7.26 1.85
N GLN A 36 7.84 -7.06 2.66
CA GLN A 36 7.13 -8.17 3.31
C GLN A 36 6.50 -9.13 2.29
N LEU A 37 6.01 -8.62 1.16
CA LEU A 37 5.44 -9.45 0.09
C LEU A 37 6.50 -10.23 -0.70
N SER A 38 7.72 -9.71 -0.81
CA SER A 38 8.79 -10.26 -1.66
C SER A 38 9.82 -11.07 -0.90
N SER A 39 10.05 -10.78 0.37
CA SER A 39 11.06 -11.43 1.21
C SER A 39 10.52 -11.71 2.61
N ARG A 40 11.29 -12.49 3.40
CA ARG A 40 10.98 -12.71 4.82
C ARG A 40 11.61 -11.66 5.74
N ASN A 41 12.35 -10.70 5.19
CA ASN A 41 12.99 -9.67 5.97
C ASN A 41 11.98 -8.59 6.33
N GLU A 42 11.90 -8.26 7.59
CA GLU A 42 11.14 -7.11 8.05
C GLU A 42 11.98 -5.85 7.87
N VAL A 43 11.40 -4.87 7.21
CA VAL A 43 12.00 -3.55 7.02
C VAL A 43 11.06 -2.53 7.62
N ILE A 44 11.50 -1.82 8.65
CA ILE A 44 10.73 -0.78 9.30
C ILE A 44 11.00 0.56 8.64
N ARG A 45 9.94 1.31 8.35
CA ARG A 45 10.03 2.67 7.84
C ARG A 45 10.36 3.61 9.00
N LEU A 46 11.36 4.48 8.82
CA LEU A 46 11.69 5.54 9.76
C LEU A 46 10.87 6.82 9.54
N THR A 47 9.69 6.67 8.95
CA THR A 47 8.75 7.78 8.72
C THR A 47 7.35 7.34 9.09
N GLN A 48 6.54 8.27 9.59
CA GLN A 48 5.13 8.02 9.86
C GLN A 48 4.29 8.25 8.60
N PRO A 49 3.59 7.23 8.09
CA PRO A 49 2.57 7.42 7.06
C PRO A 49 1.44 8.33 7.53
N ALA A 50 0.90 9.17 6.64
CA ALA A 50 -0.10 10.17 7.00
C ALA A 50 -1.37 9.60 7.65
N GLY A 51 -1.78 8.39 7.25
CA GLY A 51 -2.94 7.68 7.80
C GLY A 51 -2.62 6.78 8.99
N CYS A 52 -1.40 6.81 9.55
CA CYS A 52 -1.03 6.03 10.71
C CYS A 52 -1.19 6.87 11.99
N PRO A 53 -1.88 6.37 13.04
CA PRO A 53 -2.09 7.10 14.26
C PRO A 53 -0.79 7.29 15.07
N ASP A 54 -0.72 8.40 15.82
CA ASP A 54 0.47 8.79 16.59
C ASP A 54 0.79 7.84 17.75
N ARG A 55 -0.19 7.06 18.23
CA ARG A 55 -0.03 6.20 19.42
C ARG A 55 1.07 5.13 19.32
N PHE A 56 1.57 4.84 18.13
CA PHE A 56 2.70 3.93 17.93
C PHE A 56 4.06 4.62 18.07
N PHE A 57 4.06 5.94 18.21
CA PHE A 57 5.26 6.76 18.22
C PHE A 57 5.30 7.57 19.51
N THR A 58 6.40 7.50 20.23
CA THR A 58 6.60 8.31 21.46
C THR A 58 7.19 9.68 21.13
N THR A 59 7.96 9.76 20.05
CA THR A 59 8.51 11.02 19.55
C THR A 59 8.41 11.04 18.04
N MET A 60 7.85 12.14 17.50
CA MET A 60 7.72 12.33 16.06
C MET A 60 7.82 13.80 15.70
N LYS A 61 8.89 14.20 15.03
CA LYS A 61 9.07 15.56 14.50
C LYS A 61 9.01 15.53 12.98
N ASN A 62 8.15 16.37 12.39
CA ASN A 62 7.96 16.48 10.94
C ASN A 62 7.75 15.10 10.26
N ARG A 63 7.00 14.20 10.90
CA ARG A 63 6.79 12.81 10.45
C ARG A 63 8.12 12.05 10.22
N ALA A 64 9.17 12.44 10.94
CA ALA A 64 10.55 11.96 10.79
C ALA A 64 11.16 12.16 9.39
N LEU A 65 10.62 13.07 8.60
CA LEU A 65 11.23 13.42 7.31
C LEU A 65 12.50 14.22 7.54
N LEU A 66 13.64 13.66 7.13
CA LEU A 66 14.92 14.33 7.18
C LEU A 66 15.01 15.36 6.06
N THR A 67 15.28 16.61 6.43
CA THR A 67 15.55 17.69 5.48
C THR A 67 16.92 18.27 5.79
N THR A 68 17.85 18.12 4.86
CA THR A 68 19.22 18.64 5.00
C THR A 68 19.43 19.76 4.00
N PRO A 69 19.53 21.04 4.43
CA PRO A 69 19.82 22.16 3.55
C PRO A 69 21.14 21.96 2.78
N ALA A 70 21.22 22.56 1.57
CA ALA A 70 22.42 22.50 0.76
C ALA A 70 23.64 23.03 1.53
N GLY A 71 24.75 22.30 1.46
CA GLY A 71 26.01 22.63 2.15
C GLY A 71 26.01 22.32 3.65
N ARG A 72 24.89 21.89 4.24
CA ARG A 72 24.84 21.48 5.64
C ARG A 72 25.16 19.99 5.77
N ARG A 73 25.86 19.66 6.83
CA ARG A 73 26.06 18.27 7.28
C ARG A 73 25.24 18.04 8.54
N GLN A 74 24.65 16.85 8.63
CA GLN A 74 23.89 16.39 9.81
C GLN A 74 24.35 15.00 10.17
N GLU A 75 24.52 14.74 11.47
CA GLU A 75 24.81 13.42 11.99
C GLU A 75 23.49 12.69 12.24
N VAL A 76 23.35 11.52 11.66
CA VAL A 76 22.19 10.64 11.84
C VAL A 76 22.62 9.40 12.61
N ARG A 77 21.90 9.08 13.67
CA ARG A 77 22.09 7.88 14.48
C ARG A 77 20.78 7.12 14.55
N ILE A 78 20.79 5.87 14.14
CA ILE A 78 19.67 4.94 14.24
C ILE A 78 20.02 3.88 15.25
N THR A 79 19.19 3.72 16.28
CA THR A 79 19.36 2.72 17.34
C THR A 79 18.18 1.76 17.32
N ALA A 80 18.46 0.46 17.19
CA ALA A 80 17.51 -0.60 17.41
C ALA A 80 17.83 -1.30 18.74
N GLU A 81 16.81 -1.48 19.58
CA GLU A 81 16.92 -2.12 20.89
C GLU A 81 15.85 -3.20 21.02
N ASP A 82 16.23 -4.40 21.41
CA ASP A 82 15.32 -5.50 21.70
C ASP A 82 14.81 -5.48 23.16
N ASP A 83 13.92 -6.40 23.49
CA ASP A 83 13.33 -6.51 24.85
C ASP A 83 14.34 -6.95 25.91
N CYS A 84 15.47 -7.53 25.51
CA CYS A 84 16.54 -7.93 26.38
C CYS A 84 17.58 -6.81 26.64
N GLY A 85 17.39 -5.63 26.00
CA GLY A 85 18.31 -4.50 26.09
C GLY A 85 19.51 -4.60 25.14
N ASN A 86 19.56 -5.56 24.23
CA ASN A 86 20.58 -5.60 23.21
C ASN A 86 20.36 -4.45 22.22
N ARG A 87 21.47 -3.79 21.84
CA ARG A 87 21.43 -2.61 20.98
C ARG A 87 22.29 -2.79 19.75
N SER A 88 21.73 -2.37 18.61
CA SER A 88 22.46 -2.15 17.37
C SER A 88 22.39 -0.68 17.01
N VAL A 89 23.52 -0.10 16.63
CA VAL A 89 23.61 1.33 16.28
C VAL A 89 24.19 1.46 14.89
N LEU A 90 23.52 2.25 14.05
CA LEU A 90 24.03 2.73 12.77
C LEU A 90 24.19 4.24 12.86
N ALA A 91 25.40 4.75 12.62
CA ALA A 91 25.67 6.19 12.58
C ALA A 91 26.32 6.57 11.25
N PHE A 92 25.85 7.66 10.66
CA PHE A 92 26.36 8.19 9.40
C PHE A 92 26.10 9.69 9.30
N THR A 93 26.82 10.35 8.38
CA THR A 93 26.62 11.77 8.09
C THR A 93 25.88 11.92 6.77
N VAL A 94 24.88 12.79 6.76
CA VAL A 94 24.17 13.23 5.55
C VAL A 94 24.64 14.64 5.19
N GLU A 95 25.00 14.85 3.94
CA GLU A 95 25.34 16.15 3.41
C GLU A 95 24.30 16.62 2.40
N GLY A 96 23.70 17.78 2.65
CA GLY A 96 22.76 18.40 1.74
C GLY A 96 23.49 18.89 0.49
N LYS A 97 23.01 18.49 -0.69
CA LYS A 97 23.46 19.05 -1.97
C LYS A 97 22.37 19.92 -2.56
N ALA A 98 22.78 21.05 -3.18
CA ALA A 98 21.85 21.78 -4.04
C ALA A 98 21.48 20.85 -5.19
N ASP A 99 20.21 20.47 -5.29
CA ASP A 99 19.73 19.74 -6.44
C ASP A 99 19.40 20.75 -7.53
N GLU A 100 20.28 20.85 -8.53
CA GLU A 100 20.04 21.65 -9.75
C GLU A 100 18.97 20.98 -10.64
N ARG A 101 18.63 19.73 -10.38
CA ARG A 101 17.51 19.07 -11.00
C ARG A 101 16.26 19.55 -10.28
N SER A 102 15.51 20.44 -10.92
CA SER A 102 14.11 20.58 -10.54
C SER A 102 13.52 19.18 -10.53
N PHE A 103 13.13 18.68 -9.34
CA PHE A 103 12.37 17.47 -9.22
C PHE A 103 11.03 17.76 -9.92
N HIS A 104 11.04 17.64 -11.23
CA HIS A 104 9.78 17.50 -11.94
C HIS A 104 9.29 16.14 -11.51
N ALA A 105 8.41 16.14 -10.51
CA ALA A 105 7.51 15.01 -10.36
C ALA A 105 7.04 14.69 -11.79
N PRO A 106 7.20 13.45 -12.26
CA PRO A 106 6.73 13.10 -13.60
C PRO A 106 5.34 13.70 -13.70
N ALA A 107 5.08 14.44 -14.78
CA ALA A 107 3.81 15.12 -14.98
C ALA A 107 2.70 14.09 -14.98
N CYS A 108 2.24 13.71 -13.77
CA CYS A 108 1.08 12.89 -13.52
C CYS A 108 -0.16 13.78 -13.41
N ASP A 109 -0.13 14.97 -14.01
CA ASP A 109 -1.21 15.94 -14.00
C ASP A 109 -2.51 15.39 -14.61
N SER A 110 -2.42 14.26 -15.29
CA SER A 110 -3.57 13.57 -15.89
C SER A 110 -4.15 12.43 -15.04
N LEU A 111 -3.43 11.92 -14.04
CA LEU A 111 -3.93 10.80 -13.24
C LEU A 111 -4.66 11.29 -12.00
N PRO A 112 -5.87 10.74 -11.73
CA PRO A 112 -6.59 11.06 -10.51
C PRO A 112 -5.80 10.64 -9.27
N VAL A 113 -5.90 11.45 -8.21
CA VAL A 113 -5.25 11.16 -6.92
C VAL A 113 -6.25 10.49 -5.99
N VAL A 114 -5.90 9.30 -5.50
CA VAL A 114 -6.59 8.63 -4.39
C VAL A 114 -6.01 9.19 -3.09
N ARG A 115 -6.76 10.05 -2.42
CA ARG A 115 -6.32 10.63 -1.15
C ARG A 115 -6.63 9.68 0.00
N HIS A 116 -5.72 9.59 0.97
CA HIS A 116 -5.91 8.74 2.14
C HIS A 116 -7.02 9.26 3.09
N ASP A 117 -7.29 10.57 3.08
CA ASP A 117 -8.21 11.29 3.99
C ASP A 117 -9.60 11.56 3.40
N ARG A 118 -9.88 11.14 2.17
CA ARG A 118 -11.15 11.37 1.48
C ARG A 118 -11.64 10.13 0.76
N ASP A 119 -12.95 10.07 0.59
CA ASP A 119 -13.57 9.06 -0.27
C ASP A 119 -13.14 9.29 -1.72
N PHE A 120 -12.85 8.19 -2.38
CA PHE A 120 -12.55 8.17 -3.80
C PHE A 120 -13.51 7.21 -4.50
N HIS A 121 -14.05 7.64 -5.62
CA HIS A 121 -14.84 6.79 -6.51
C HIS A 121 -14.45 7.05 -7.96
N ARG A 122 -14.46 6.01 -8.75
CA ARG A 122 -14.22 6.07 -10.17
C ARG A 122 -15.02 4.98 -10.87
N GLU A 123 -15.50 5.30 -12.08
CA GLU A 123 -16.14 4.37 -12.98
C GLU A 123 -15.61 4.59 -14.39
N GLY A 124 -15.24 3.53 -15.08
CA GLY A 124 -14.74 3.53 -16.45
C GLY A 124 -14.13 2.18 -16.83
N ASP A 125 -14.07 1.92 -18.13
CA ASP A 125 -13.45 0.72 -18.71
C ASP A 125 -13.90 -0.60 -18.06
N GLY A 126 -15.22 -0.72 -17.82
CA GLY A 126 -15.81 -1.92 -17.23
C GLY A 126 -15.59 -2.11 -15.72
N VAL A 127 -14.98 -1.12 -15.05
CA VAL A 127 -14.69 -1.16 -13.61
C VAL A 127 -15.34 0.02 -12.91
N ARG A 128 -15.97 -0.23 -11.76
CA ARG A 128 -16.30 0.78 -10.77
C ARG A 128 -15.57 0.46 -9.46
N ILE A 129 -14.96 1.44 -8.83
CA ILE A 129 -14.27 1.30 -7.56
C ILE A 129 -14.68 2.41 -6.59
N GLU A 130 -14.85 2.03 -5.33
CA GLU A 130 -15.06 2.93 -4.21
C GLU A 130 -14.02 2.63 -3.12
N ILE A 131 -13.27 3.66 -2.76
CA ILE A 131 -12.22 3.60 -1.73
C ILE A 131 -12.58 4.62 -0.65
N PRO A 132 -13.16 4.20 0.49
CA PRO A 132 -13.50 5.11 1.58
C PRO A 132 -12.26 5.78 2.18
N ALA A 133 -12.45 6.98 2.74
CA ALA A 133 -11.42 7.66 3.53
C ALA A 133 -10.82 6.75 4.61
N GLY A 134 -9.52 6.84 4.82
CA GLY A 134 -8.78 5.99 5.76
C GLY A 134 -8.58 4.54 5.27
N THR A 135 -8.85 4.24 4.01
CA THR A 135 -8.53 2.93 3.42
C THR A 135 -7.03 2.79 3.13
N LEU A 136 -6.41 3.84 2.63
CA LEU A 136 -4.96 3.91 2.38
C LEU A 136 -4.26 4.66 3.51
N TYR A 137 -3.00 4.34 3.75
CA TYR A 137 -2.17 5.07 4.72
C TYR A 137 -1.50 6.29 4.12
N GLU A 138 -1.34 6.32 2.81
CA GLU A 138 -0.76 7.43 2.05
C GLU A 138 -1.56 7.64 0.76
N SER A 139 -1.57 8.87 0.27
CA SER A 139 -2.20 9.19 -1.01
C SER A 139 -1.35 8.64 -2.16
N CYS A 140 -1.99 8.20 -3.22
CA CYS A 140 -1.32 7.68 -4.42
C CYS A 140 -2.06 8.09 -5.69
N PHE A 141 -1.42 7.96 -6.84
CA PHE A 141 -2.09 8.12 -8.12
C PHE A 141 -2.93 6.87 -8.44
N TYR A 142 -4.13 7.09 -8.96
CA TYR A 142 -4.97 5.99 -9.43
C TYR A 142 -4.43 5.48 -10.76
N THR A 143 -4.25 4.19 -10.86
CA THR A 143 -3.90 3.49 -12.09
C THR A 143 -4.88 2.37 -12.35
N GLN A 144 -5.32 2.22 -13.61
CA GLN A 144 -6.11 1.12 -14.09
C GLN A 144 -5.56 0.73 -15.46
N ARG A 145 -5.24 -0.53 -15.65
CA ARG A 145 -4.67 -1.05 -16.89
C ARG A 145 -5.32 -2.37 -17.24
N PRO A 146 -5.59 -2.63 -18.55
CA PRO A 146 -5.95 -3.96 -18.95
C PRO A 146 -4.78 -4.92 -18.67
N HIS A 147 -5.11 -6.14 -18.32
CA HIS A 147 -4.16 -7.22 -18.12
C HIS A 147 -4.52 -8.37 -19.03
N ASP A 148 -3.53 -8.97 -19.67
CA ASP A 148 -3.75 -10.12 -20.53
C ASP A 148 -4.22 -11.31 -19.69
N GLU A 149 -5.16 -12.08 -20.24
CA GLU A 149 -5.72 -13.24 -19.56
C GLU A 149 -4.60 -14.26 -19.28
N PRO A 150 -4.47 -14.71 -18.02
CA PRO A 150 -3.63 -15.87 -17.78
C PRO A 150 -4.24 -17.06 -18.50
N GLN A 151 -3.43 -17.79 -19.26
CA GLN A 151 -3.89 -19.04 -19.86
C GLN A 151 -4.15 -20.05 -18.75
N PRO A 152 -5.41 -20.50 -18.54
CA PRO A 152 -5.68 -21.46 -17.48
C PRO A 152 -4.98 -22.78 -17.81
N LYS A 153 -4.22 -23.25 -16.85
CA LYS A 153 -3.69 -24.64 -16.92
C LYS A 153 -4.76 -25.67 -16.60
N ASP A 154 -5.86 -25.22 -16.02
CA ASP A 154 -6.97 -26.03 -15.56
C ASP A 154 -8.16 -25.84 -16.52
N SER A 155 -8.55 -26.90 -17.19
CA SER A 155 -9.67 -26.91 -18.13
C SER A 155 -11.05 -26.70 -17.49
N THR A 156 -11.12 -26.69 -16.16
CA THR A 156 -12.38 -26.45 -15.42
C THR A 156 -12.66 -24.96 -15.19
N LEU A 157 -11.69 -24.09 -15.48
CA LEU A 157 -11.82 -22.65 -15.34
C LEU A 157 -12.16 -22.02 -16.69
N LEU A 158 -13.21 -21.21 -16.69
CA LEU A 158 -13.61 -20.38 -17.83
C LEU A 158 -13.42 -18.91 -17.45
N PHE A 159 -12.50 -18.22 -18.13
CA PHE A 159 -12.37 -16.78 -18.03
C PHE A 159 -13.45 -16.10 -18.84
N LEU A 160 -14.21 -15.22 -18.18
CA LEU A 160 -15.37 -14.55 -18.75
C LEU A 160 -15.13 -13.05 -19.01
N SER A 161 -13.97 -12.53 -18.58
CA SER A 161 -13.56 -11.16 -18.81
C SER A 161 -12.05 -11.08 -18.99
N ARG A 162 -11.58 -10.02 -19.62
CA ARG A 162 -10.16 -9.65 -19.57
C ARG A 162 -9.78 -9.28 -18.16
N GLY A 163 -8.52 -9.55 -17.79
CA GLY A 163 -7.96 -9.11 -16.53
C GLY A 163 -7.85 -7.58 -16.48
N VAL A 164 -7.91 -7.03 -15.29
CA VAL A 164 -7.67 -5.61 -15.02
C VAL A 164 -6.74 -5.47 -13.82
N GLU A 165 -5.70 -4.67 -13.98
CA GLU A 165 -4.85 -4.26 -12.87
C GLU A 165 -5.33 -2.92 -12.33
N ILE A 166 -5.63 -2.87 -11.03
CA ILE A 166 -6.13 -1.68 -10.34
C ILE A 166 -5.19 -1.38 -9.19
N LEU A 167 -4.52 -0.24 -9.26
CA LEU A 167 -3.49 0.16 -8.32
C LEU A 167 -2.39 -0.92 -8.15
N ASP A 168 -1.55 -0.74 -7.17
CA ASP A 168 -0.46 -1.69 -6.90
C ASP A 168 -0.86 -2.64 -5.75
N VAL A 169 -0.72 -3.95 -5.95
CA VAL A 169 -0.92 -4.98 -4.92
C VAL A 169 -0.05 -4.75 -3.68
N ARG A 170 1.05 -4.01 -3.82
CA ARG A 170 1.97 -3.65 -2.74
C ARG A 170 1.49 -2.49 -1.87
N LEU A 171 0.34 -1.88 -2.18
CA LEU A 171 -0.27 -0.85 -1.32
C LEU A 171 -0.97 -1.50 -0.13
N PRO A 172 -0.53 -1.25 1.11
CA PRO A 172 -1.20 -1.76 2.28
C PRO A 172 -2.53 -1.02 2.49
N MET A 173 -3.59 -1.78 2.78
CA MET A 173 -4.92 -1.23 2.99
C MET A 173 -5.42 -1.49 4.41
N HIS A 174 -5.91 -0.44 5.06
CA HIS A 174 -6.51 -0.51 6.39
C HIS A 174 -7.96 -0.97 6.34
N ARG A 175 -8.76 -0.37 5.45
CA ARG A 175 -10.20 -0.65 5.27
C ARG A 175 -10.45 -1.40 3.98
N TYR A 176 -11.69 -1.82 3.79
CA TYR A 176 -12.15 -2.40 2.53
C TYR A 176 -12.41 -1.33 1.49
N ALA A 177 -11.94 -1.55 0.27
CA ALA A 177 -12.50 -0.97 -0.93
C ALA A 177 -13.64 -1.86 -1.46
N THR A 178 -14.52 -1.30 -2.28
CA THR A 178 -15.51 -2.06 -3.02
C THR A 178 -15.22 -1.90 -4.51
N LEU A 179 -15.19 -3.03 -5.18
CA LEU A 179 -14.90 -3.16 -6.61
C LEU A 179 -16.11 -3.78 -7.30
N TRP A 180 -16.48 -3.26 -8.45
CA TRP A 180 -17.45 -3.87 -9.38
C TRP A 180 -16.76 -4.02 -10.73
N ILE A 181 -16.80 -5.23 -11.27
CA ILE A 181 -16.29 -5.54 -12.60
C ILE A 181 -17.47 -5.94 -13.48
N ASP A 182 -17.49 -5.41 -14.70
CA ASP A 182 -18.52 -5.73 -15.68
C ASP A 182 -18.54 -7.23 -15.96
N ALA A 183 -19.73 -7.80 -15.88
CA ALA A 183 -20.02 -9.21 -16.08
C ALA A 183 -21.27 -9.40 -16.95
N THR A 184 -21.66 -8.39 -17.72
CA THR A 184 -22.87 -8.41 -18.57
C THR A 184 -22.87 -9.56 -19.56
N GLN A 185 -21.69 -9.96 -20.04
CA GLN A 185 -21.50 -11.07 -20.98
C GLN A 185 -21.60 -12.47 -20.34
N VAL A 186 -21.70 -12.56 -19.01
CA VAL A 186 -21.84 -13.85 -18.32
C VAL A 186 -23.21 -14.47 -18.60
N PRO A 187 -23.29 -15.67 -19.23
CA PRO A 187 -24.53 -16.35 -19.48
C PRO A 187 -25.35 -16.54 -18.20
N PRO A 188 -26.70 -16.41 -18.27
CA PRO A 188 -27.56 -16.47 -17.08
C PRO A 188 -27.33 -17.70 -16.18
N GLU A 189 -27.12 -18.85 -16.80
CA GLU A 189 -26.88 -20.13 -16.11
C GLU A 189 -25.55 -20.17 -15.35
N LEU A 190 -24.55 -19.36 -15.76
CA LEU A 190 -23.24 -19.31 -15.14
C LEU A 190 -23.12 -18.20 -14.07
N ARG A 191 -24.05 -17.25 -14.01
CA ARG A 191 -23.97 -16.11 -13.10
C ARG A 191 -23.80 -16.49 -11.63
N ARG A 192 -24.43 -17.57 -11.20
CA ARG A 192 -24.30 -18.08 -9.82
C ARG A 192 -22.91 -18.62 -9.47
N TYR A 193 -22.13 -18.94 -10.46
CA TYR A 193 -20.76 -19.47 -10.32
C TYR A 193 -19.69 -18.42 -10.64
N ALA A 194 -20.10 -17.28 -11.19
CA ALA A 194 -19.19 -16.22 -11.57
C ALA A 194 -18.60 -15.55 -10.32
N VAL A 195 -17.28 -15.49 -10.26
CA VAL A 195 -16.51 -14.94 -9.15
C VAL A 195 -15.35 -14.13 -9.68
N LEU A 196 -14.78 -13.28 -8.83
CA LEU A 196 -13.51 -12.63 -9.11
C LEU A 196 -12.36 -13.48 -8.58
N ALA A 197 -11.30 -13.53 -9.33
CA ALA A 197 -10.02 -14.06 -8.91
C ALA A 197 -8.96 -12.97 -9.03
N SER A 198 -7.97 -12.96 -8.15
CA SER A 198 -6.79 -12.12 -8.28
C SER A 198 -5.60 -12.92 -8.78
N LEU A 199 -4.69 -12.23 -9.48
CA LEU A 199 -3.45 -12.80 -9.97
C LEU A 199 -2.29 -12.29 -9.11
N SER A 200 -1.58 -13.21 -8.47
CA SER A 200 -0.39 -12.84 -7.72
C SER A 200 0.75 -12.42 -8.66
N PRO A 201 1.76 -11.65 -8.19
CA PRO A 201 2.94 -11.31 -9.00
C PRO A 201 3.70 -12.51 -9.58
N LYS A 202 3.48 -13.70 -9.02
CA LYS A 202 4.05 -14.97 -9.49
C LYS A 202 3.13 -15.73 -10.47
N GLY A 203 2.07 -15.09 -10.96
CA GLY A 203 1.10 -15.68 -11.89
C GLY A 203 0.16 -16.72 -11.27
N LYS A 204 0.05 -16.78 -9.93
CA LYS A 204 -0.86 -17.72 -9.26
C LYS A 204 -2.23 -17.06 -9.06
N LEU A 205 -3.27 -17.71 -9.55
CA LEU A 205 -4.66 -17.32 -9.31
C LEU A 205 -5.06 -17.58 -7.84
N ARG A 206 -5.78 -16.63 -7.29
CA ARG A 206 -6.39 -16.71 -5.98
C ARG A 206 -7.88 -16.38 -6.08
N TYR A 207 -8.71 -17.23 -5.53
CA TYR A 207 -10.13 -17.00 -5.41
C TYR A 207 -10.41 -15.84 -4.44
N GLU A 208 -11.13 -14.81 -4.90
CA GLU A 208 -11.52 -13.65 -4.08
C GLU A 208 -13.03 -13.64 -3.78
N GLY A 209 -13.83 -14.37 -4.54
CA GLY A 209 -15.27 -14.41 -4.40
C GLY A 209 -15.97 -13.29 -5.16
N GLY A 210 -16.95 -12.68 -4.52
CA GLY A 210 -17.81 -11.65 -5.10
C GLY A 210 -19.23 -12.12 -5.30
N LYS A 211 -20.12 -11.17 -5.62
CA LYS A 211 -21.53 -11.44 -5.90
C LYS A 211 -21.94 -10.78 -7.20
N TRP A 212 -22.56 -11.54 -8.07
CA TRP A 212 -23.16 -10.99 -9.28
C TRP A 212 -24.41 -10.17 -8.93
N SER A 213 -24.49 -8.96 -9.43
CA SER A 213 -25.65 -8.06 -9.31
C SER A 213 -25.64 -7.09 -10.49
N ASP A 214 -26.77 -6.98 -11.17
CA ASP A 214 -27.03 -5.97 -12.22
C ASP A 214 -25.96 -5.90 -13.31
N GLY A 215 -25.54 -7.06 -13.79
CA GLY A 215 -24.53 -7.17 -14.85
C GLY A 215 -23.08 -7.00 -14.38
N ARG A 216 -22.84 -6.96 -13.06
CA ARG A 216 -21.50 -6.79 -12.47
C ARG A 216 -21.24 -7.80 -11.37
N ILE A 217 -19.98 -8.10 -11.13
CA ILE A 217 -19.55 -8.80 -9.94
C ILE A 217 -19.02 -7.78 -8.94
N ARG A 218 -19.65 -7.73 -7.75
CA ARG A 218 -19.27 -6.87 -6.65
C ARG A 218 -18.37 -7.62 -5.68
N LEU A 219 -17.21 -7.05 -5.36
CA LEU A 219 -16.25 -7.58 -4.39
C LEU A 219 -15.89 -6.51 -3.36
N ARG A 220 -15.83 -6.89 -2.08
CA ARG A 220 -15.18 -6.10 -1.03
C ARG A 220 -13.80 -6.69 -0.76
N THR A 221 -12.78 -5.89 -0.97
CA THR A 221 -11.39 -6.36 -0.85
C THR A 221 -10.53 -5.40 -0.03
N ARG A 222 -9.48 -5.92 0.57
CA ARG A 222 -8.37 -5.17 1.20
C ARG A 222 -7.05 -5.37 0.47
N SER A 223 -7.11 -5.89 -0.72
CA SER A 223 -5.95 -6.02 -1.61
C SER A 223 -6.39 -5.62 -3.01
N LEU A 224 -5.65 -4.76 -3.64
CA LEU A 224 -5.82 -4.38 -5.04
C LEU A 224 -4.71 -5.05 -5.86
N GLY A 225 -4.67 -4.79 -7.15
CA GLY A 225 -3.77 -5.43 -8.09
C GLY A 225 -4.54 -5.99 -9.29
N THR A 226 -4.15 -7.15 -9.78
CA THR A 226 -4.76 -7.77 -10.97
C THR A 226 -5.95 -8.67 -10.58
N PHE A 227 -7.07 -8.46 -11.22
CA PHE A 227 -8.30 -9.25 -11.10
C PHE A 227 -8.72 -9.81 -12.46
#